data_b2e484dd7ecfb6403d0459d4f6452916
#
_entry.id   b2e484dd7ecfb6403d0459d4f6452916
#
_cell.length_a   1.000
_cell.length_b   1.000
_cell.length_c   1.000
_cell.angle_alpha   90.00
_cell.angle_beta   90.00
_cell.angle_gamma   90.00
#
_symmetry.space_group_name_H-M   'P 1'
#
loop_
_entity.id
_entity.type
_entity.pdbx_description
1 polymer ?
#
loop_
_entity_poly.entity_id
_entity_poly.type
_entity_poly.pdbx_seq_one_letter_code
_entity_poly.pdbx_strand_id
1 'polypeptide(L)'
;MKPKLVVLVVVLLLVAMIPALVMAQGQAKPQKMGRVTLDIRQPVGPQLDAQLGVGAKGPRAVGAPLVARSRATSAGIQPNAVYALLNTGFEAPNWPSTIGNADGFQFAEFGFSPVGWDATDYMAKRGQQSLYSAGWLNDPYVNPYYEDDMYSWAVYEMDLQGARRAQVRFQFKSDTEFFFDSFYWCASADGFFYDCYYHTGSTNNTWRLVQLDSKTDATLASMLQSPFAYYGFLFESDFSIVDRGTFVDAMRIRVWGP
;
A
#
# COMPACT_ATOMS: atom_id res chain seq x y z
N MET A 1 10.59 -12.19 -59.85
CA MET A 1 9.50 -11.62 -59.01
C MET A 1 9.49 -10.12 -59.18
N LYS A 2 8.33 -9.52 -59.40
CA LYS A 2 8.24 -8.06 -59.60
C LYS A 2 8.51 -7.35 -58.26
N PRO A 3 9.33 -6.29 -58.19
CA PRO A 3 9.75 -5.63 -56.96
C PRO A 3 8.56 -5.13 -56.09
N LYS A 4 7.43 -4.83 -56.70
CA LYS A 4 6.20 -4.41 -55.99
C LYS A 4 5.59 -5.49 -55.09
N LEU A 5 5.79 -6.79 -55.38
CA LEU A 5 5.26 -7.89 -54.56
C LEU A 5 6.11 -8.13 -53.31
N VAL A 6 7.43 -7.92 -53.41
CA VAL A 6 8.36 -8.07 -52.30
C VAL A 6 8.09 -6.97 -51.22
N VAL A 7 7.87 -5.72 -51.64
CA VAL A 7 7.55 -4.63 -50.74
C VAL A 7 6.23 -4.85 -50.01
N LEU A 8 5.21 -5.38 -50.67
CA LEU A 8 3.91 -5.67 -50.07
C LEU A 8 4.00 -6.75 -48.97
N VAL A 9 4.79 -7.81 -49.21
CA VAL A 9 4.98 -8.90 -48.26
C VAL A 9 5.78 -8.44 -47.04
N VAL A 10 6.78 -7.59 -47.20
CA VAL A 10 7.56 -7.01 -46.07
C VAL A 10 6.71 -6.07 -45.24
N VAL A 11 5.87 -5.24 -45.83
CA VAL A 11 4.95 -4.35 -45.08
C VAL A 11 3.88 -5.16 -44.34
N LEU A 12 3.33 -6.22 -44.93
CA LEU A 12 2.37 -7.09 -44.26
C LEU A 12 3.00 -7.85 -43.08
N LEU A 13 4.25 -8.32 -43.19
CA LEU A 13 4.97 -8.94 -42.09
C LEU A 13 5.31 -7.97 -40.97
N LEU A 14 5.66 -6.73 -41.27
CA LEU A 14 5.88 -5.69 -40.27
C LEU A 14 4.59 -5.30 -39.52
N VAL A 15 3.47 -5.18 -40.23
CA VAL A 15 2.17 -4.87 -39.60
C VAL A 15 1.65 -6.03 -38.75
N ALA A 16 1.95 -7.30 -39.11
CA ALA A 16 1.59 -8.48 -38.33
C ALA A 16 2.46 -8.66 -37.07
N MET A 17 3.68 -8.12 -37.05
CA MET A 17 4.56 -8.17 -35.85
C MET A 17 4.20 -7.15 -34.78
N ILE A 18 3.59 -6.00 -35.15
CA ILE A 18 3.22 -4.96 -34.18
C ILE A 18 2.23 -5.47 -33.12
N PRO A 19 1.12 -6.17 -33.45
CA PRO A 19 0.22 -6.67 -32.42
C PRO A 19 0.84 -7.77 -31.54
N ALA A 20 1.79 -8.56 -32.06
CA ALA A 20 2.51 -9.55 -31.26
C ALA A 20 3.48 -8.91 -30.24
N LEU A 21 4.11 -7.80 -30.60
CA LEU A 21 4.98 -7.05 -29.70
C LEU A 21 4.17 -6.32 -28.61
N VAL A 22 3.02 -5.73 -28.98
CA VAL A 22 2.10 -5.08 -28.02
C VAL A 22 1.45 -6.10 -27.08
N MET A 23 1.13 -7.31 -27.56
CA MET A 23 0.59 -8.38 -26.71
C MET A 23 1.66 -8.98 -25.78
N ALA A 24 2.94 -8.94 -26.15
CA ALA A 24 4.03 -9.42 -25.30
C ALA A 24 4.34 -8.48 -24.13
N GLN A 25 4.02 -7.19 -24.24
CA GLN A 25 4.15 -6.23 -23.15
C GLN A 25 3.01 -6.31 -22.10
N GLY A 26 1.91 -7.00 -22.40
CA GLY A 26 0.72 -7.05 -21.56
C GLY A 26 0.68 -8.16 -20.49
N GLN A 27 1.71 -8.97 -20.35
CA GLN A 27 1.77 -10.00 -19.29
C GLN A 27 3.01 -9.82 -18.40
N ALA A 28 3.04 -8.67 -17.66
CA ALA A 28 3.90 -8.60 -16.51
C ALA A 28 3.53 -9.76 -15.57
N LYS A 29 4.44 -10.72 -15.39
CA LYS A 29 4.27 -11.80 -14.41
C LYS A 29 3.96 -11.16 -13.06
N PRO A 30 3.02 -11.70 -12.28
CA PRO A 30 2.74 -11.18 -10.95
C PRO A 30 4.06 -11.15 -10.17
N GLN A 31 4.48 -9.96 -9.75
CA GLN A 31 5.75 -9.79 -9.10
C GLN A 31 5.73 -10.40 -7.71
N LYS A 32 6.88 -10.92 -7.34
CA LYS A 32 7.14 -11.46 -6.01
C LYS A 32 7.01 -10.32 -5.00
N MET A 33 6.17 -10.48 -3.99
CA MET A 33 6.16 -9.57 -2.84
C MET A 33 7.56 -9.53 -2.22
N GLY A 34 8.13 -8.35 -2.09
CA GLY A 34 9.42 -8.13 -1.46
C GLY A 34 9.26 -7.74 0.02
N ARG A 35 10.37 -7.62 0.71
CA ARG A 35 10.45 -7.12 2.09
C ARG A 35 11.55 -6.08 2.18
N VAL A 36 11.27 -4.97 2.86
CA VAL A 36 12.21 -3.88 3.13
C VAL A 36 12.09 -3.45 4.60
N THR A 37 13.17 -2.93 5.16
CA THR A 37 13.16 -2.33 6.50
C THR A 37 13.48 -0.85 6.37
N LEU A 38 12.65 0.01 6.95
CA LEU A 38 12.75 1.46 6.87
C LEU A 38 13.06 2.05 8.23
N ASP A 39 14.08 2.91 8.32
CA ASP A 39 14.31 3.82 9.45
C ASP A 39 13.78 5.20 9.07
N ILE A 40 12.63 5.56 9.62
CA ILE A 40 11.96 6.83 9.29
C ILE A 40 12.65 8.07 9.84
N ARG A 41 13.68 7.93 10.68
CA ARG A 41 14.56 9.03 11.13
C ARG A 41 15.55 9.46 10.06
N GLN A 42 15.68 8.69 8.98
CA GLN A 42 16.51 8.96 7.82
C GLN A 42 15.66 9.13 6.57
N PRO A 43 16.17 9.75 5.50
CA PRO A 43 15.48 9.81 4.23
C PRO A 43 15.08 8.42 3.73
N VAL A 44 13.78 8.17 3.58
CA VAL A 44 13.26 6.84 3.26
C VAL A 44 13.49 6.46 1.81
N GLY A 45 13.38 7.41 0.89
CA GLY A 45 13.61 7.17 -0.53
C GLY A 45 14.92 6.47 -0.83
N PRO A 46 16.08 6.99 -0.37
CA PRO A 46 17.37 6.32 -0.57
C PRO A 46 17.45 4.91 0.05
N GLN A 47 16.75 4.65 1.16
CA GLN A 47 16.69 3.33 1.76
C GLN A 47 15.93 2.34 0.89
N LEU A 48 14.79 2.77 0.32
CA LEU A 48 14.00 1.97 -0.61
C LEU A 48 14.79 1.68 -1.88
N ASP A 49 15.41 2.70 -2.47
CA ASP A 49 16.22 2.55 -3.67
C ASP A 49 17.34 1.53 -3.48
N ALA A 50 18.05 1.60 -2.34
CA ALA A 50 19.12 0.66 -2.04
C ALA A 50 18.63 -0.78 -1.83
N GLN A 51 17.47 -0.97 -1.20
CA GLN A 51 16.94 -2.30 -0.90
C GLN A 51 16.21 -2.92 -2.10
N LEU A 52 15.60 -2.10 -2.95
CA LEU A 52 14.89 -2.56 -4.15
C LEU A 52 15.79 -2.73 -5.36
N GLY A 53 17.03 -2.19 -5.31
CA GLY A 53 17.98 -2.23 -6.42
C GLY A 53 17.58 -1.36 -7.61
N VAL A 54 16.70 -0.39 -7.39
CA VAL A 54 16.31 0.62 -8.40
C VAL A 54 17.27 1.80 -8.34
N GLY A 55 17.58 2.37 -9.50
CA GLY A 55 18.39 3.60 -9.59
C GLY A 55 17.75 4.74 -8.81
N ALA A 56 18.59 5.71 -8.40
CA ALA A 56 18.15 6.85 -7.61
C ALA A 56 16.94 7.52 -8.28
N LYS A 57 15.79 7.34 -7.71
CA LYS A 57 14.59 8.11 -8.01
C LYS A 57 14.81 9.52 -7.46
N GLY A 58 14.32 10.55 -8.09
CA GLY A 58 14.54 11.95 -7.75
C GLY A 58 14.44 12.31 -6.25
N PRO A 59 14.66 13.56 -5.87
CA PRO A 59 14.65 13.98 -4.47
C PRO A 59 13.29 13.68 -3.85
N ARG A 60 13.27 12.91 -2.75
CA ARG A 60 12.06 12.56 -2.02
C ARG A 60 12.01 13.27 -0.69
N ALA A 61 10.80 13.59 -0.26
CA ALA A 61 10.57 14.21 1.03
C ALA A 61 11.08 13.31 2.17
N VAL A 62 11.60 13.96 3.21
CA VAL A 62 12.01 13.31 4.46
C VAL A 62 10.90 13.51 5.46
N GLY A 63 10.35 12.43 5.98
CA GLY A 63 9.35 12.55 7.03
C GLY A 63 8.82 11.20 7.48
N ALA A 64 8.44 11.17 8.74
CA ALA A 64 7.68 10.09 9.32
C ALA A 64 6.31 10.61 9.72
N PRO A 65 5.26 9.79 9.69
CA PRO A 65 4.02 10.18 10.30
C PRO A 65 4.30 10.53 11.77
N LEU A 66 4.11 11.80 12.12
CA LEU A 66 4.04 12.22 13.52
C LEU A 66 2.73 11.65 14.05
N VAL A 67 2.79 10.44 14.55
CA VAL A 67 1.66 9.83 15.24
C VAL A 67 1.41 10.64 16.49
N ALA A 68 0.46 11.57 16.43
CA ALA A 68 -0.05 12.22 17.63
C ALA A 68 -0.63 11.10 18.51
N ARG A 69 -0.06 10.93 19.70
CA ARG A 69 -0.43 9.87 20.65
C ARG A 69 -1.91 9.95 21.02
N SER A 70 -2.76 9.40 20.19
CA SER A 70 -4.12 9.08 20.58
C SER A 70 -4.04 7.70 21.22
N ARG A 71 -4.06 7.67 22.54
CA ARG A 71 -4.21 6.45 23.32
C ARG A 71 -5.51 5.78 22.89
N ALA A 72 -5.45 4.80 22.05
CA ALA A 72 -6.48 3.77 22.06
C ALA A 72 -6.39 3.15 23.45
N THR A 73 -7.37 3.44 24.33
CA THR A 73 -7.41 2.92 25.68
C THR A 73 -7.50 1.42 25.60
N SER A 74 -6.37 0.76 25.82
CA SER A 74 -6.36 -0.68 26.04
C SER A 74 -7.17 -0.94 27.32
N ALA A 75 -8.41 -1.36 27.16
CA ALA A 75 -9.01 -2.19 28.19
C ALA A 75 -8.09 -3.41 28.29
N GLY A 76 -7.38 -3.56 29.40
CA GLY A 76 -6.30 -4.52 29.57
C GLY A 76 -6.64 -5.88 28.95
N ILE A 77 -5.74 -6.39 28.12
CA ILE A 77 -5.95 -7.65 27.38
C ILE A 77 -6.15 -8.78 28.40
N GLN A 78 -7.35 -9.32 28.44
CA GLN A 78 -7.71 -10.40 29.39
C GLN A 78 -7.08 -11.74 28.96
N PRO A 79 -6.70 -12.61 29.91
CA PRO A 79 -6.17 -13.93 29.58
C PRO A 79 -7.11 -14.73 28.67
N ASN A 80 -6.54 -15.41 27.67
CA ASN A 80 -7.22 -16.28 26.70
C ASN A 80 -8.37 -15.64 25.89
N ALA A 81 -8.58 -14.33 25.99
CA ALA A 81 -9.56 -13.65 25.17
C ALA A 81 -9.01 -13.33 23.78
N VAL A 82 -9.91 -13.22 22.81
CA VAL A 82 -9.62 -12.79 21.44
C VAL A 82 -10.32 -11.47 21.21
N TYR A 83 -9.56 -10.47 20.83
CA TYR A 83 -10.08 -9.13 20.55
C TYR A 83 -9.94 -8.80 19.07
N ALA A 84 -10.94 -8.16 18.49
CA ALA A 84 -10.81 -7.44 17.25
C ALA A 84 -10.42 -6.00 17.60
N LEU A 85 -9.17 -5.62 17.43
CA LEU A 85 -8.73 -4.24 17.62
C LEU A 85 -9.22 -3.34 16.48
N LEU A 86 -9.29 -3.88 15.28
CA LEU A 86 -9.80 -3.20 14.10
C LEU A 86 -10.62 -4.17 13.26
N ASN A 87 -11.73 -3.72 12.72
CA ASN A 87 -12.52 -4.42 11.72
C ASN A 87 -13.25 -3.38 10.88
N THR A 88 -12.65 -3.00 9.77
CA THR A 88 -13.16 -1.92 8.92
C THR A 88 -13.26 -2.33 7.47
N GLY A 89 -14.28 -1.80 6.79
CA GLY A 89 -14.43 -1.74 5.34
C GLY A 89 -14.31 -0.30 4.85
N PHE A 90 -13.89 0.64 5.75
CA PHE A 90 -13.79 2.07 5.44
C PHE A 90 -15.11 2.70 5.03
N GLU A 91 -16.23 2.22 5.59
CA GLU A 91 -17.59 2.61 5.23
C GLU A 91 -18.03 3.91 5.91
N ALA A 92 -18.88 4.68 5.25
CA ALA A 92 -19.61 5.78 5.90
C ALA A 92 -20.43 5.28 7.11
N PRO A 93 -20.61 6.07 8.20
CA PRO A 93 -20.39 7.51 8.31
C PRO A 93 -18.97 7.90 8.77
N ASN A 94 -18.06 6.95 8.91
CA ASN A 94 -16.71 7.23 9.42
C ASN A 94 -15.84 7.96 8.36
N TRP A 95 -16.31 8.02 7.12
CA TRP A 95 -15.63 8.61 5.98
C TRP A 95 -16.53 9.51 5.14
N PRO A 96 -16.01 10.51 4.38
CA PRO A 96 -14.64 11.00 4.50
C PRO A 96 -14.43 11.64 5.86
N SER A 97 -13.40 11.23 6.54
CA SER A 97 -13.00 11.96 7.73
C SER A 97 -12.29 13.23 7.28
N THR A 98 -12.55 14.31 7.95
CA THR A 98 -11.59 15.39 7.95
C THR A 98 -10.26 14.82 8.40
N ILE A 99 -9.19 15.07 7.63
CA ILE A 99 -7.82 14.62 7.85
C ILE A 99 -7.57 14.09 9.26
N GLY A 100 -7.31 12.80 9.39
CA GLY A 100 -6.60 12.28 10.54
C GLY A 100 -7.33 11.37 11.51
N ASN A 101 -8.55 10.83 11.26
CA ASN A 101 -9.14 9.91 12.25
C ASN A 101 -10.23 8.96 11.75
N ALA A 102 -10.09 8.40 10.57
CA ALA A 102 -11.02 7.40 10.14
C ALA A 102 -10.64 6.03 10.68
N ASP A 103 -11.55 5.42 11.43
CA ASP A 103 -11.35 4.13 12.09
C ASP A 103 -10.04 4.04 12.92
N GLY A 104 -9.51 5.19 13.38
CA GLY A 104 -8.27 5.27 14.13
C GLY A 104 -7.01 5.33 13.27
N PHE A 105 -7.12 5.37 11.94
CA PHE A 105 -5.98 5.64 11.06
C PHE A 105 -5.58 7.11 11.13
N GLN A 106 -4.28 7.34 11.07
CA GLN A 106 -3.66 8.64 10.91
C GLN A 106 -3.02 8.71 9.54
N PHE A 107 -3.16 9.83 8.85
CA PHE A 107 -2.64 10.05 7.52
C PHE A 107 -1.54 11.09 7.53
N ALA A 108 -0.51 10.90 6.70
CA ALA A 108 0.57 11.84 6.55
C ALA A 108 1.13 11.79 5.13
N GLU A 109 1.32 12.98 4.56
CA GLU A 109 1.84 13.17 3.22
C GLU A 109 3.22 13.80 3.31
N PHE A 110 4.22 13.18 2.69
CA PHE A 110 5.60 13.64 2.70
C PHE A 110 6.20 13.74 1.30
N GLY A 111 5.42 13.47 0.27
CA GLY A 111 5.77 13.67 -1.12
C GLY A 111 5.76 15.15 -1.54
N PHE A 112 6.07 15.42 -2.79
CA PHE A 112 5.83 16.73 -3.39
C PHE A 112 4.36 16.90 -3.79
N SER A 113 3.64 15.82 -4.02
CA SER A 113 2.20 15.84 -4.20
C SER A 113 1.48 15.96 -2.87
N PRO A 114 0.45 16.81 -2.75
CA PRO A 114 -0.41 16.88 -1.58
C PRO A 114 -1.49 15.77 -1.57
N VAL A 115 -1.56 14.95 -2.61
CA VAL A 115 -2.52 13.85 -2.75
C VAL A 115 -2.14 12.68 -1.84
N GLY A 116 -3.12 12.06 -1.21
CA GLY A 116 -2.85 10.96 -0.30
C GLY A 116 -4.04 10.06 -0.01
N TRP A 117 -3.93 9.27 1.04
CA TRP A 117 -4.93 8.29 1.42
C TRP A 117 -6.25 8.94 1.85
N ASP A 118 -7.36 8.43 1.31
CA ASP A 118 -8.72 8.69 1.79
C ASP A 118 -9.65 7.54 1.38
N ALA A 119 -10.87 7.54 1.91
CA ALA A 119 -11.91 6.61 1.48
C ALA A 119 -12.52 7.03 0.15
N THR A 120 -12.92 6.06 -0.63
CA THR A 120 -13.63 6.25 -1.89
C THR A 120 -14.70 5.20 -2.09
N ASP A 121 -15.79 5.57 -2.74
CA ASP A 121 -16.82 4.68 -3.26
C ASP A 121 -16.57 4.28 -4.73
N TYR A 122 -15.49 4.77 -5.33
CA TYR A 122 -15.10 4.43 -6.70
C TYR A 122 -14.88 2.93 -6.90
N MET A 123 -14.34 2.26 -5.88
CA MET A 123 -14.08 0.83 -5.91
C MET A 123 -14.07 0.23 -4.50
N ALA A 124 -14.85 -0.82 -4.28
CA ALA A 124 -14.86 -1.57 -3.03
C ALA A 124 -14.78 -3.07 -3.26
N LYS A 125 -14.22 -3.80 -2.31
CA LYS A 125 -14.27 -5.28 -2.27
C LYS A 125 -15.51 -5.76 -1.55
N ARG A 126 -15.89 -5.07 -0.48
CA ARG A 126 -17.09 -5.30 0.32
C ARG A 126 -17.71 -3.97 0.65
N GLY A 127 -19.04 -3.96 0.84
CA GLY A 127 -19.74 -2.73 1.14
C GLY A 127 -19.74 -1.78 -0.05
N GLN A 128 -19.53 -0.50 0.21
CA GLN A 128 -19.60 0.57 -0.76
C GLN A 128 -18.30 1.35 -0.90
N GLN A 129 -17.39 1.28 0.08
CA GLN A 129 -16.16 2.08 0.11
C GLN A 129 -14.92 1.21 0.33
N SER A 130 -13.77 1.79 0.02
CA SER A 130 -12.44 1.27 0.35
C SER A 130 -11.49 2.44 0.63
N LEU A 131 -10.36 2.17 1.25
CA LEU A 131 -9.27 3.11 1.39
C LEU A 131 -8.49 3.18 0.07
N TYR A 132 -8.29 4.38 -0.47
CA TYR A 132 -7.61 4.62 -1.74
C TYR A 132 -6.36 5.48 -1.54
N SER A 133 -5.25 5.10 -2.15
CA SER A 133 -3.95 5.75 -1.97
C SER A 133 -3.89 7.20 -2.45
N ALA A 134 -4.77 7.59 -3.36
CA ALA A 134 -4.88 8.93 -3.91
C ALA A 134 -6.28 9.54 -3.73
N GLY A 135 -6.99 9.17 -2.65
CA GLY A 135 -8.35 9.65 -2.38
C GLY A 135 -8.42 11.08 -1.86
N TRP A 136 -7.41 11.52 -1.11
CA TRP A 136 -7.35 12.88 -0.60
C TRP A 136 -6.95 13.86 -1.69
N LEU A 137 -7.73 14.93 -1.86
CA LEU A 137 -7.59 15.96 -2.90
C LEU A 137 -7.72 15.46 -4.35
N ASN A 138 -8.05 14.20 -4.56
CA ASN A 138 -8.27 13.64 -5.88
C ASN A 138 -9.61 12.90 -5.93
N ASP A 139 -10.50 13.31 -6.83
CA ASP A 139 -11.75 12.62 -7.12
C ASP A 139 -11.51 11.56 -8.20
N PRO A 140 -11.53 10.25 -7.88
CA PRO A 140 -11.25 9.19 -8.83
C PRO A 140 -12.30 9.04 -9.95
N TYR A 141 -13.46 9.68 -9.82
CA TYR A 141 -14.46 9.76 -10.90
C TYR A 141 -14.08 10.81 -11.96
N VAL A 142 -13.27 11.82 -11.58
CA VAL A 142 -12.77 12.87 -12.46
C VAL A 142 -11.36 12.55 -12.96
N ASN A 143 -10.48 12.16 -12.04
CA ASN A 143 -9.12 11.72 -12.33
C ASN A 143 -8.85 10.40 -11.61
N PRO A 144 -8.94 9.24 -12.29
CA PRO A 144 -8.78 7.92 -11.68
C PRO A 144 -7.31 7.54 -11.41
N TYR A 145 -6.37 8.44 -11.61
CA TYR A 145 -4.95 8.19 -11.47
C TYR A 145 -4.39 8.83 -10.20
N TYR A 146 -3.39 8.18 -9.58
CA TYR A 146 -2.57 8.84 -8.57
C TYR A 146 -1.69 9.92 -9.23
N GLU A 147 -0.96 10.69 -8.43
CA GLU A 147 -0.07 11.72 -8.93
C GLU A 147 1.41 11.29 -8.85
N ASP A 148 2.27 12.01 -9.55
CA ASP A 148 3.71 11.88 -9.45
C ASP A 148 4.21 12.31 -8.06
N ASP A 149 5.36 11.78 -7.65
CA ASP A 149 6.08 12.16 -6.44
C ASP A 149 5.25 12.06 -5.14
N MET A 150 4.35 11.11 -5.07
CA MET A 150 3.61 10.79 -3.85
C MET A 150 4.48 10.04 -2.84
N TYR A 151 4.33 10.37 -1.57
CA TYR A 151 4.85 9.61 -0.44
C TYR A 151 3.86 9.70 0.72
N SER A 152 2.90 8.81 0.73
CA SER A 152 1.68 8.92 1.52
C SER A 152 1.53 7.74 2.47
N TRP A 153 1.30 8.05 3.76
CA TRP A 153 1.08 7.06 4.81
C TRP A 153 -0.34 7.04 5.34
N ALA A 154 -0.83 5.83 5.64
CA ALA A 154 -2.00 5.58 6.46
C ALA A 154 -1.59 4.63 7.59
N VAL A 155 -1.57 5.09 8.85
CA VAL A 155 -1.02 4.35 9.99
C VAL A 155 -2.05 4.18 11.09
N TYR A 156 -2.14 2.97 11.64
CA TYR A 156 -2.96 2.61 12.79
C TYR A 156 -2.06 2.27 13.97
N GLU A 157 -2.24 3.01 15.09
CA GLU A 157 -1.54 2.74 16.35
C GLU A 157 -2.34 1.77 17.21
N MET A 158 -1.64 0.85 17.88
CA MET A 158 -2.25 -0.13 18.77
C MET A 158 -1.36 -0.44 19.98
N ASP A 159 -2.01 -0.75 21.10
CA ASP A 159 -1.33 -1.30 22.27
C ASP A 159 -1.42 -2.85 22.21
N LEU A 160 -0.27 -3.49 22.12
CA LEU A 160 -0.13 -4.94 22.11
C LEU A 160 0.50 -5.48 23.40
N GLN A 161 0.58 -4.66 24.45
CA GLN A 161 1.11 -5.09 25.74
C GLN A 161 0.27 -6.25 26.31
N GLY A 162 0.91 -7.38 26.60
CA GLY A 162 0.24 -8.59 27.04
C GLY A 162 -0.33 -9.46 25.92
N ALA A 163 -0.21 -9.07 24.67
CA ALA A 163 -0.62 -9.91 23.55
C ALA A 163 0.36 -11.05 23.31
N ARG A 164 -0.13 -12.28 23.17
CA ARG A 164 0.69 -13.46 22.80
C ARG A 164 0.62 -13.80 21.32
N ARG A 165 -0.32 -13.24 20.60
CA ARG A 165 -0.51 -13.44 19.17
C ARG A 165 -1.25 -12.25 18.57
N ALA A 166 -0.89 -11.89 17.37
CA ALA A 166 -1.63 -10.95 16.54
C ALA A 166 -1.84 -11.53 15.14
N GLN A 167 -2.92 -11.15 14.50
CA GLN A 167 -3.19 -11.41 13.09
C GLN A 167 -3.65 -10.13 12.44
N VAL A 168 -3.12 -9.87 11.24
CA VAL A 168 -3.60 -8.81 10.34
C VAL A 168 -4.09 -9.46 9.06
N ARG A 169 -5.25 -9.02 8.60
CA ARG A 169 -5.83 -9.43 7.33
C ARG A 169 -6.45 -8.25 6.64
N PHE A 170 -6.20 -8.12 5.33
CA PHE A 170 -6.86 -7.15 4.46
C PHE A 170 -6.87 -7.65 3.03
N GLN A 171 -7.62 -6.98 2.18
CA GLN A 171 -7.57 -7.19 0.74
C GLN A 171 -7.10 -5.91 0.06
N PHE A 172 -6.31 -6.05 -0.99
CA PHE A 172 -5.87 -4.92 -1.79
C PHE A 172 -6.01 -5.20 -3.27
N LYS A 173 -6.15 -4.14 -4.02
CA LYS A 173 -6.11 -4.11 -5.47
C LYS A 173 -5.21 -2.96 -5.88
N SER A 174 -4.24 -3.22 -6.73
CA SER A 174 -3.22 -2.24 -7.11
C SER A 174 -3.04 -2.23 -8.62
N ASP A 175 -2.78 -1.04 -9.13
CA ASP A 175 -2.41 -0.78 -10.50
C ASP A 175 -1.44 0.39 -10.48
N THR A 176 -0.14 0.06 -10.55
CA THR A 176 0.97 1.02 -10.40
C THR A 176 2.00 0.79 -11.47
N GLU A 177 2.83 1.77 -11.75
CA GLU A 177 3.97 1.59 -12.64
C GLU A 177 4.90 0.51 -12.06
N PHE A 178 5.21 -0.46 -12.91
CA PHE A 178 6.00 -1.61 -12.51
C PHE A 178 7.45 -1.23 -12.21
N PHE A 179 7.98 -1.58 -11.05
CA PHE A 179 9.29 -1.26 -10.46
C PHE A 179 9.46 0.17 -9.94
N PHE A 180 8.65 1.13 -10.37
CA PHE A 180 8.86 2.53 -10.03
C PHE A 180 7.94 2.97 -8.92
N ASP A 181 6.68 2.51 -8.94
CA ASP A 181 5.69 2.86 -7.94
C ASP A 181 5.29 1.66 -7.12
N SER A 182 5.06 1.86 -5.85
CA SER A 182 4.91 0.76 -4.92
C SER A 182 3.90 1.01 -3.82
N PHE A 183 3.17 -0.04 -3.51
CA PHE A 183 2.32 -0.14 -2.35
C PHE A 183 3.00 -0.99 -1.28
N TYR A 184 3.09 -0.48 -0.06
CA TYR A 184 3.68 -1.17 1.08
C TYR A 184 2.66 -1.38 2.19
N TRP A 185 2.82 -2.49 2.94
CA TRP A 185 2.18 -2.70 4.22
C TRP A 185 3.24 -2.99 5.26
N CYS A 186 3.21 -2.22 6.31
CA CYS A 186 4.32 -2.04 7.24
C CYS A 186 3.89 -2.29 8.67
N ALA A 187 4.82 -2.79 9.48
CA ALA A 187 4.65 -2.96 10.91
C ALA A 187 5.84 -2.40 11.67
N SER A 188 5.58 -1.80 12.83
CA SER A 188 6.61 -1.24 13.72
C SER A 188 6.27 -1.48 15.18
N ALA A 189 7.27 -1.76 16.00
CA ALA A 189 7.13 -1.89 17.44
C ALA A 189 7.41 -0.60 18.20
N ASP A 190 7.92 0.44 17.54
CA ASP A 190 8.41 1.68 18.20
C ASP A 190 8.05 2.96 17.44
N GLY A 191 7.49 2.83 16.23
CA GLY A 191 7.15 3.94 15.35
C GLY A 191 8.35 4.57 14.63
N PHE A 192 9.56 4.00 14.76
CA PHE A 192 10.77 4.49 14.09
C PHE A 192 11.28 3.53 13.03
N PHE A 193 11.31 2.25 13.34
CA PHE A 193 11.71 1.21 12.41
C PHE A 193 10.50 0.46 11.90
N TYR A 194 10.28 0.47 10.60
CA TYR A 194 9.19 -0.21 9.93
C TYR A 194 9.72 -1.36 9.08
N ASP A 195 9.24 -2.55 9.34
CA ASP A 195 9.39 -3.70 8.46
C ASP A 195 8.20 -3.75 7.51
N CYS A 196 8.46 -3.70 6.21
CA CYS A 196 7.44 -3.61 5.19
C CYS A 196 7.53 -4.75 4.19
N TYR A 197 6.38 -5.22 3.77
CA TYR A 197 6.20 -5.93 2.51
C TYR A 197 5.76 -4.94 1.45
N TYR A 198 6.02 -5.22 0.19
CA TYR A 198 5.61 -4.35 -0.90
C TYR A 198 5.08 -5.10 -2.10
N HIS A 199 4.30 -4.39 -2.90
CA HIS A 199 3.81 -4.79 -4.21
C HIS A 199 4.01 -3.64 -5.20
N THR A 200 4.42 -3.96 -6.42
CA THR A 200 4.53 -3.02 -7.53
C THR A 200 3.88 -3.63 -8.78
N GLY A 201 3.33 -2.80 -9.64
CA GLY A 201 2.62 -3.20 -10.84
C GLY A 201 1.16 -3.57 -10.59
N SER A 202 0.54 -4.18 -11.60
CA SER A 202 -0.89 -4.47 -11.59
C SER A 202 -1.24 -5.79 -10.91
N THR A 203 -2.31 -5.79 -10.12
CA THR A 203 -2.98 -7.03 -9.66
C THR A 203 -3.92 -7.62 -10.71
N ASN A 204 -3.89 -7.11 -11.96
CA ASN A 204 -4.78 -7.51 -13.05
C ASN A 204 -6.27 -7.38 -12.66
N ASN A 205 -6.63 -6.26 -12.10
CA ASN A 205 -7.99 -5.95 -11.66
C ASN A 205 -8.56 -6.93 -10.61
N THR A 206 -7.71 -7.66 -9.90
CA THR A 206 -8.10 -8.70 -8.93
C THR A 206 -7.73 -8.29 -7.51
N TRP A 207 -8.67 -8.40 -6.58
CA TRP A 207 -8.42 -8.23 -5.16
C TRP A 207 -7.55 -9.37 -4.62
N ARG A 208 -6.43 -9.01 -4.00
CA ARG A 208 -5.51 -9.96 -3.37
C ARG A 208 -5.69 -9.93 -1.86
N LEU A 209 -5.67 -11.10 -1.26
CA LEU A 209 -5.71 -11.26 0.19
C LEU A 209 -4.29 -11.26 0.74
N VAL A 210 -4.05 -10.39 1.73
CA VAL A 210 -2.91 -10.48 2.65
C VAL A 210 -3.42 -11.00 3.99
N GLN A 211 -2.70 -11.97 4.54
CA GLN A 211 -2.95 -12.49 5.88
C GLN A 211 -1.62 -12.78 6.54
N LEU A 212 -1.32 -12.06 7.61
CA LEU A 212 -0.14 -12.20 8.44
C LEU A 212 -0.55 -12.75 9.81
N ASP A 213 0.28 -13.60 10.38
CA ASP A 213 0.09 -14.18 11.71
C ASP A 213 1.43 -14.14 12.45
N SER A 214 1.48 -13.54 13.62
CA SER A 214 2.71 -13.42 14.41
C SER A 214 3.36 -14.75 14.81
N LYS A 215 2.66 -15.88 14.64
CA LYS A 215 3.26 -17.21 14.81
C LYS A 215 4.22 -17.61 13.68
N THR A 216 4.04 -17.03 12.50
CA THR A 216 4.78 -17.39 11.28
C THR A 216 5.42 -16.18 10.61
N ASP A 217 5.00 -14.99 10.99
CA ASP A 217 5.48 -13.73 10.45
C ASP A 217 6.32 -12.98 11.50
N ALA A 218 7.61 -12.83 11.23
CA ALA A 218 8.55 -12.21 12.16
C ALA A 218 8.30 -10.71 12.31
N THR A 219 7.84 -10.04 11.26
CA THR A 219 7.49 -8.61 11.27
C THR A 219 6.36 -8.36 12.26
N LEU A 220 5.28 -9.13 12.16
CA LEU A 220 4.15 -9.01 13.06
C LEU A 220 4.50 -9.51 14.49
N ALA A 221 5.39 -10.51 14.60
CA ALA A 221 5.86 -11.00 15.90
C ALA A 221 6.66 -9.95 16.68
N SER A 222 7.44 -9.11 16.01
CA SER A 222 8.24 -8.05 16.63
C SER A 222 7.40 -6.97 17.32
N MET A 223 6.14 -6.82 16.94
CA MET A 223 5.22 -5.85 17.53
C MET A 223 4.61 -6.33 18.85
N LEU A 224 4.62 -7.66 19.12
CA LEU A 224 4.01 -8.20 20.32
C LEU A 224 4.71 -7.65 21.58
N GLN A 225 3.93 -7.38 22.62
CA GLN A 225 4.33 -6.78 23.88
C GLN A 225 4.68 -5.30 23.81
N SER A 226 4.63 -4.67 22.63
CA SER A 226 4.80 -3.24 22.54
C SER A 226 3.54 -2.48 22.97
N PRO A 227 3.65 -1.48 23.86
CA PRO A 227 2.55 -0.56 24.14
C PRO A 227 2.33 0.47 23.02
N PHE A 228 3.21 0.54 22.03
CA PHE A 228 3.19 1.48 20.89
C PHE A 228 3.51 0.76 19.59
N ALA A 229 2.67 -0.19 19.22
CA ALA A 229 2.79 -0.89 17.96
C ALA A 229 2.05 -0.14 16.85
N TYR A 230 2.58 -0.19 15.65
CA TYR A 230 2.01 0.48 14.48
C TYR A 230 1.87 -0.50 13.33
N TYR A 231 0.74 -0.42 12.65
CA TYR A 231 0.53 -1.11 11.38
C TYR A 231 -0.03 -0.12 10.37
N GLY A 232 0.49 -0.12 9.14
CA GLY A 232 0.04 0.87 8.19
C GLY A 232 0.36 0.53 6.75
N PHE A 233 -0.05 1.45 5.90
CA PHE A 233 0.14 1.41 4.48
C PHE A 233 0.97 2.62 4.06
N LEU A 234 1.90 2.40 3.15
CA LEU A 234 2.64 3.44 2.46
C LEU A 234 2.38 3.29 0.96
N PHE A 235 2.11 4.38 0.30
CA PHE A 235 2.09 4.47 -1.15
C PHE A 235 3.18 5.44 -1.61
N GLU A 236 3.91 5.03 -2.62
CA GLU A 236 5.02 5.77 -3.17
C GLU A 236 4.94 5.75 -4.69
N SER A 237 5.04 6.93 -5.31
CA SER A 237 5.24 7.09 -6.75
C SER A 237 6.46 7.93 -7.06
N ASP A 238 7.05 7.71 -8.25
CA ASP A 238 8.10 8.59 -8.76
C ASP A 238 7.52 9.74 -9.60
N PHE A 239 8.34 10.36 -10.45
CA PHE A 239 7.97 11.51 -11.27
C PHE A 239 7.44 11.15 -12.67
N SER A 240 7.13 9.89 -12.92
CA SER A 240 6.74 9.40 -14.24
C SER A 240 5.56 8.45 -14.15
N ILE A 241 4.90 8.19 -15.20
CA ILE A 241 3.80 7.25 -15.47
C ILE A 241 2.92 6.96 -14.26
N VAL A 242 1.74 7.53 -14.26
CA VAL A 242 0.72 7.32 -13.23
C VAL A 242 -0.35 6.33 -13.70
N ASP A 243 -0.82 5.51 -12.77
CA ASP A 243 -1.90 4.55 -12.95
C ASP A 243 -2.98 4.74 -11.88
N ARG A 244 -3.87 3.75 -11.67
CA ARG A 244 -5.00 3.87 -10.74
C ARG A 244 -4.63 3.86 -9.27
N GLY A 245 -3.41 3.47 -8.92
CA GLY A 245 -2.97 3.37 -7.53
C GLY A 245 -3.49 2.13 -6.81
N THR A 246 -3.59 2.22 -5.49
CA THR A 246 -3.92 1.09 -4.62
C THR A 246 -5.18 1.35 -3.80
N PHE A 247 -6.04 0.34 -3.79
CA PHE A 247 -7.24 0.26 -2.96
C PHE A 247 -7.05 -0.81 -1.90
N VAL A 248 -7.41 -0.51 -0.65
CA VAL A 248 -7.36 -1.45 0.49
C VAL A 248 -8.74 -1.56 1.10
N ASP A 249 -9.16 -2.79 1.43
CA ASP A 249 -10.49 -3.03 1.97
C ASP A 249 -10.54 -4.27 2.87
N ALA A 250 -11.64 -4.42 3.61
CA ALA A 250 -11.94 -5.56 4.49
C ALA A 250 -10.81 -5.84 5.48
N MET A 251 -10.27 -4.78 6.08
CA MET A 251 -9.16 -4.89 7.02
C MET A 251 -9.64 -5.37 8.39
N ARG A 252 -8.85 -6.26 8.99
CA ARG A 252 -9.06 -6.76 10.35
C ARG A 252 -7.74 -6.98 11.06
N ILE A 253 -7.68 -6.50 12.30
CA ILE A 253 -6.61 -6.81 13.24
C ILE A 253 -7.23 -7.55 14.44
N ARG A 254 -6.70 -8.72 14.74
CA ARG A 254 -7.08 -9.54 15.90
C ARG A 254 -5.87 -9.80 16.78
N VAL A 255 -6.09 -9.77 18.08
CA VAL A 255 -5.08 -10.13 19.09
C VAL A 255 -5.63 -11.15 20.07
N TRP A 256 -4.74 -11.95 20.61
CA TRP A 256 -5.02 -12.94 21.66
C TRP A 256 -4.25 -12.54 22.91
N GLY A 257 -4.94 -12.51 24.01
CA GLY A 257 -4.37 -12.29 25.33
C GLY A 257 -3.44 -13.43 25.78
N PRO A 258 -2.76 -13.23 26.89
CA PRO A 258 -1.84 -14.19 27.50
C PRO A 258 -2.50 -15.51 27.91
#